data_4c317f6d577f6eae43603df1983e89c5
#
_entry.id   4c317f6d577f6eae43603df1983e89c5
#
_cell.length_a   1.000
_cell.length_b   1.000
_cell.length_c   1.000
_cell.angle_alpha   90.00
_cell.angle_beta   90.00
_cell.angle_gamma   90.00
#
_symmetry.space_group_name_H-M   'P 1'
#
loop_
_entity.id
_entity.type
_entity.pdbx_description
1 polymer ?
#
loop_
_entity_poly.entity_id
_entity_poly.type
_entity_poly.pdbx_seq_one_letter_code
_entity_poly.pdbx_strand_id
1 'polypeptide(L)'
;MADLHPVKAPLERAYLAVDLGAASGRVMLGRLSEDALELEELHRFAQPVAFEGGHERWMLDRLLTEVMNGLHAVGQQQLVDPAEIRSVGVDGWGVDYGLLDDWETLIENPVCYRDPRTDGMLEALLSKLPAQQIYARTGIQFMPINTSVQILAQIAAGEWPTQAKRLLMIPDLIHRHLSGVSTGEVTNASTTQLLHAGTREWDAQMLRAVGVAPEIMPSLVQPGTRLGCLLPEYRASTGLNRLSVVVPATHDTASAVAGTPLSPGWAFLSSGTWSLLGIETSDPVFGDEAQCRNLTNEAGVYGTNRLLKNVMGLWMLESCRRIWESEGIGLSHKELLGGLQSAVIGDVHIDVDDMRFLNPKNMVREISSYLVERGQAIPSSPVGFARVILESLALRCAQVLDDLMTITSQKVRGIHVIGGGSRNNFLNQALASATGLAVRAGPVEATTIGNIMVQAIADDALEHHSAARTFVANTSTVRVFQPRDADRWARARKLFRITPT
;
A
#
# COMPACT_ATOMS: atom_id res chain seq x y z
N MET A 1 -22.83 -51.25 -19.88
CA MET A 1 -23.02 -49.78 -20.11
C MET A 1 -22.38 -49.10 -18.94
N ALA A 2 -21.23 -48.52 -19.16
CA ALA A 2 -20.52 -47.73 -18.13
C ALA A 2 -21.14 -46.33 -18.10
N ASP A 3 -21.70 -45.96 -16.96
CA ASP A 3 -22.18 -44.59 -16.73
C ASP A 3 -21.04 -43.62 -16.86
N LEU A 4 -21.00 -42.92 -17.98
CA LEU A 4 -20.21 -41.72 -18.16
C LEU A 4 -20.81 -40.62 -17.29
N HIS A 5 -20.29 -40.45 -16.07
CA HIS A 5 -20.52 -39.20 -15.33
C HIS A 5 -20.12 -38.02 -16.22
N PRO A 6 -21.00 -37.02 -16.40
CA PRO A 6 -20.63 -35.84 -17.12
C PRO A 6 -19.44 -35.19 -16.38
N VAL A 7 -18.32 -35.02 -17.08
CA VAL A 7 -17.21 -34.20 -16.61
C VAL A 7 -17.79 -32.80 -16.37
N LYS A 8 -17.94 -32.40 -15.11
CA LYS A 8 -18.28 -31.02 -14.77
C LYS A 8 -17.26 -30.15 -15.46
N ALA A 9 -17.73 -29.26 -16.33
CA ALA A 9 -16.88 -28.20 -16.85
C ALA A 9 -16.22 -27.50 -15.66
N PRO A 10 -14.92 -27.18 -15.73
CA PRO A 10 -14.25 -26.49 -14.65
C PRO A 10 -15.01 -25.21 -14.35
N LEU A 11 -15.30 -24.97 -13.06
CA LEU A 11 -16.00 -23.78 -12.59
C LEU A 11 -15.06 -22.57 -12.80
N GLU A 12 -15.16 -21.94 -13.97
CA GLU A 12 -14.53 -20.63 -14.16
C GLU A 12 -15.38 -19.58 -13.45
N ARG A 13 -14.74 -18.82 -12.54
CA ARG A 13 -15.35 -17.69 -11.86
C ARG A 13 -14.53 -16.45 -12.19
N ALA A 14 -15.22 -15.36 -12.50
CA ALA A 14 -14.58 -14.09 -12.81
C ALA A 14 -14.85 -13.06 -11.72
N TYR A 15 -13.85 -12.23 -11.46
CA TYR A 15 -13.88 -11.16 -10.46
C TYR A 15 -13.27 -9.89 -11.04
N LEU A 16 -13.77 -8.73 -10.63
CA LEU A 16 -13.18 -7.44 -10.95
C LEU A 16 -12.45 -6.88 -9.72
N ALA A 17 -11.23 -6.43 -9.93
CA ALA A 17 -10.45 -5.73 -8.91
C ALA A 17 -10.12 -4.32 -9.38
N VAL A 18 -10.51 -3.33 -8.59
CA VAL A 18 -10.08 -1.95 -8.74
C VAL A 18 -8.91 -1.74 -7.80
N ASP A 19 -7.71 -1.59 -8.36
CA ASP A 19 -6.43 -1.46 -7.64
C ASP A 19 -5.93 -0.01 -7.82
N LEU A 20 -5.99 0.77 -6.75
CA LEU A 20 -5.66 2.19 -6.72
C LEU A 20 -4.32 2.41 -6.01
N GLY A 21 -3.25 2.52 -6.77
CA GLY A 21 -1.98 3.00 -6.24
C GLY A 21 -1.92 4.53 -6.17
N ALA A 22 -0.96 5.08 -5.43
CA ALA A 22 -0.82 6.54 -5.25
C ALA A 22 -0.48 7.32 -6.56
N ALA A 23 -0.01 6.66 -7.61
CA ALA A 23 0.33 7.29 -8.89
C ALA A 23 -0.60 6.90 -10.05
N SER A 24 -1.21 5.73 -10.00
CA SER A 24 -2.09 5.23 -11.06
C SER A 24 -3.09 4.24 -10.50
N GLY A 25 -4.27 4.17 -11.13
CA GLY A 25 -5.30 3.17 -10.85
C GLY A 25 -5.47 2.20 -12.01
N ARG A 26 -6.04 1.03 -11.72
CA ARG A 26 -6.33 -0.02 -12.69
C ARG A 26 -7.64 -0.70 -12.37
N VAL A 27 -8.33 -1.16 -13.40
CA VAL A 27 -9.41 -2.13 -13.28
C VAL A 27 -8.96 -3.41 -13.95
N MET A 28 -8.95 -4.49 -13.18
CA MET A 28 -8.42 -5.79 -13.57
C MET A 28 -9.56 -6.82 -13.58
N LEU A 29 -9.54 -7.70 -14.57
CA LEU A 29 -10.34 -8.91 -14.60
C LEU A 29 -9.48 -10.08 -14.14
N GLY A 30 -9.96 -10.85 -13.17
CA GLY A 30 -9.36 -12.12 -12.79
C GLY A 30 -10.27 -13.28 -13.10
N ARG A 31 -9.79 -14.25 -13.89
CA ARG A 31 -10.48 -15.52 -14.16
C ARG A 31 -9.83 -16.60 -13.31
N LEU A 32 -10.61 -17.12 -12.40
CA LEU A 32 -10.21 -18.16 -11.45
C LEU A 32 -10.73 -19.52 -11.91
N SER A 33 -9.83 -20.45 -12.15
CA SER A 33 -10.10 -21.89 -12.34
C SER A 33 -9.51 -22.71 -11.19
N GLU A 34 -9.63 -24.03 -11.24
CA GLU A 34 -9.04 -24.92 -10.23
C GLU A 34 -7.49 -24.81 -10.18
N ASP A 35 -6.84 -24.57 -11.32
CA ASP A 35 -5.39 -24.62 -11.45
C ASP A 35 -4.74 -23.28 -11.86
N ALA A 36 -5.52 -22.22 -12.12
CA ALA A 36 -4.98 -20.97 -12.63
C ALA A 36 -5.77 -19.75 -12.17
N LEU A 37 -5.05 -18.64 -12.02
CA LEU A 37 -5.60 -17.28 -11.98
C LEU A 37 -5.02 -16.50 -13.14
N GLU A 38 -5.85 -16.19 -14.12
CA GLU A 38 -5.50 -15.33 -15.23
C GLU A 38 -5.91 -13.89 -14.92
N LEU A 39 -4.97 -12.96 -15.06
CA LEU A 39 -5.21 -11.53 -14.83
C LEU A 39 -5.13 -10.77 -16.14
N GLU A 40 -6.11 -9.92 -16.38
CA GLU A 40 -6.19 -9.07 -17.54
C GLU A 40 -6.50 -7.63 -17.14
N GLU A 41 -5.71 -6.67 -17.65
CA GLU A 41 -5.90 -5.25 -17.39
C GLU A 41 -6.95 -4.71 -18.37
N LEU A 42 -8.12 -4.34 -17.83
CA LEU A 42 -9.21 -3.79 -18.61
C LEU A 42 -9.03 -2.28 -18.86
N HIS A 43 -8.53 -1.57 -17.85
CA HIS A 43 -8.36 -0.12 -17.91
C HIS A 43 -7.25 0.31 -16.96
N ARG A 44 -6.45 1.29 -17.41
CA ARG A 44 -5.40 1.94 -16.60
C ARG A 44 -5.49 3.44 -16.75
N PHE A 45 -5.32 4.15 -15.66
CA PHE A 45 -5.35 5.61 -15.65
C PHE A 45 -4.32 6.18 -14.67
N ALA A 46 -3.90 7.43 -14.91
CA ALA A 46 -3.14 8.20 -13.94
C ALA A 46 -4.09 8.70 -12.84
N GLN A 47 -3.60 8.81 -11.60
CA GLN A 47 -4.42 9.39 -10.54
C GLN A 47 -4.77 10.84 -10.86
N PRO A 48 -6.07 11.20 -10.84
CA PRO A 48 -6.50 12.55 -11.15
C PRO A 48 -6.27 13.47 -9.96
N VAL A 49 -5.22 14.28 -10.01
CA VAL A 49 -4.84 15.26 -8.99
C VAL A 49 -4.95 16.66 -9.57
N ALA A 50 -5.41 17.63 -8.75
CA ALA A 50 -5.42 19.03 -9.11
C ALA A 50 -5.16 19.89 -7.87
N PHE A 51 -4.66 21.12 -8.10
CA PHE A 51 -4.54 22.13 -7.05
C PHE A 51 -5.86 22.93 -6.99
N GLU A 52 -6.57 22.81 -5.88
CA GLU A 52 -7.87 23.42 -5.66
C GLU A 52 -7.99 23.90 -4.22
N GLY A 53 -8.51 25.12 -4.02
CA GLY A 53 -8.74 25.67 -2.68
C GLY A 53 -7.47 25.82 -1.83
N GLY A 54 -6.30 25.97 -2.46
CA GLY A 54 -5.03 26.09 -1.75
C GLY A 54 -4.31 24.77 -1.45
N HIS A 55 -4.89 23.63 -1.84
CA HIS A 55 -4.39 22.28 -1.56
C HIS A 55 -4.27 21.43 -2.82
N GLU A 56 -3.37 20.45 -2.80
CA GLU A 56 -3.34 19.37 -3.76
C GLU A 56 -4.43 18.34 -3.40
N ARG A 57 -5.38 18.09 -4.33
CA ARG A 57 -6.55 17.26 -4.07
C ARG A 57 -6.70 16.12 -5.07
N TRP A 58 -7.21 14.99 -4.58
CA TRP A 58 -7.70 13.88 -5.40
C TRP A 58 -9.05 14.25 -6.01
N MET A 59 -9.13 14.34 -7.34
CA MET A 59 -10.36 14.68 -8.06
C MET A 59 -11.30 13.46 -8.08
N LEU A 60 -12.12 13.30 -7.03
CA LEU A 60 -12.89 12.07 -6.82
C LEU A 60 -13.85 11.78 -7.98
N ASP A 61 -14.55 12.79 -8.53
CA ASP A 61 -15.46 12.59 -9.65
C ASP A 61 -14.76 12.00 -10.88
N ARG A 62 -13.53 12.45 -11.15
CA ARG A 62 -12.72 11.89 -12.24
C ARG A 62 -12.27 10.48 -11.93
N LEU A 63 -11.87 10.21 -10.68
CA LEU A 63 -11.50 8.88 -10.22
C LEU A 63 -12.67 7.89 -10.38
N LEU A 64 -13.87 8.28 -9.95
CA LEU A 64 -15.08 7.49 -10.13
C LEU A 64 -15.41 7.25 -11.61
N THR A 65 -15.22 8.26 -12.46
CA THR A 65 -15.38 8.13 -13.91
C THR A 65 -14.42 7.08 -14.48
N GLU A 66 -13.16 7.09 -14.07
CA GLU A 66 -12.17 6.11 -14.54
C GLU A 66 -12.48 4.69 -14.05
N VAL A 67 -12.95 4.53 -12.81
CA VAL A 67 -13.43 3.24 -12.32
C VAL A 67 -14.59 2.73 -13.16
N MET A 68 -15.57 3.59 -13.45
CA MET A 68 -16.73 3.23 -14.30
C MET A 68 -16.31 2.91 -15.73
N ASN A 69 -15.33 3.62 -16.31
CA ASN A 69 -14.77 3.30 -17.63
C ASN A 69 -14.21 1.86 -17.65
N GLY A 70 -13.52 1.46 -16.59
CA GLY A 70 -13.03 0.09 -16.45
C GLY A 70 -14.15 -0.95 -16.35
N LEU A 71 -15.24 -0.65 -15.64
CA LEU A 71 -16.40 -1.55 -15.58
C LEU A 71 -17.12 -1.65 -16.95
N HIS A 72 -17.24 -0.55 -17.69
CA HIS A 72 -17.80 -0.56 -19.04
C HIS A 72 -16.95 -1.36 -20.04
N ALA A 73 -15.62 -1.39 -19.86
CA ALA A 73 -14.72 -2.13 -20.73
C ALA A 73 -15.00 -3.64 -20.78
N VAL A 74 -15.57 -4.19 -19.72
CA VAL A 74 -15.99 -5.60 -19.65
C VAL A 74 -16.91 -5.98 -20.82
N GLY A 75 -17.99 -5.23 -21.00
CA GLY A 75 -18.96 -5.46 -22.08
C GLY A 75 -18.41 -5.17 -23.47
N GLN A 76 -17.48 -4.20 -23.58
CA GLN A 76 -16.90 -3.78 -24.86
C GLN A 76 -15.86 -4.78 -25.39
N GLN A 77 -15.06 -5.36 -24.51
CA GLN A 77 -13.95 -6.24 -24.89
C GLN A 77 -14.37 -7.70 -25.11
N GLN A 78 -15.58 -8.08 -24.67
CA GLN A 78 -16.14 -9.43 -24.82
C GLN A 78 -15.23 -10.57 -24.33
N LEU A 79 -14.43 -10.29 -23.27
CA LEU A 79 -13.43 -11.21 -22.72
C LEU A 79 -14.05 -12.32 -21.87
N VAL A 80 -15.25 -12.07 -21.35
CA VAL A 80 -16.00 -12.96 -20.48
C VAL A 80 -17.49 -12.60 -20.60
N ASP A 81 -18.39 -13.58 -20.42
CA ASP A 81 -19.82 -13.25 -20.28
C ASP A 81 -20.01 -12.39 -19.01
N PRO A 82 -20.59 -11.19 -19.10
CA PRO A 82 -20.88 -10.36 -17.93
C PRO A 82 -21.66 -11.07 -16.83
N ALA A 83 -22.42 -12.12 -17.16
CA ALA A 83 -23.17 -12.95 -16.21
C ALA A 83 -22.26 -13.88 -15.35
N GLU A 84 -21.04 -14.14 -15.80
CA GLU A 84 -20.06 -14.99 -15.09
C GLU A 84 -19.27 -14.20 -14.05
N ILE A 85 -19.28 -12.84 -14.13
CA ILE A 85 -18.55 -12.00 -13.19
C ILE A 85 -19.33 -11.93 -11.86
N ARG A 86 -18.69 -12.41 -10.80
CA ARG A 86 -19.30 -12.61 -9.49
C ARG A 86 -19.34 -11.33 -8.67
N SER A 87 -18.20 -10.62 -8.59
CA SER A 87 -18.08 -9.43 -7.75
C SER A 87 -17.00 -8.47 -8.23
N VAL A 88 -17.08 -7.26 -7.69
CA VAL A 88 -16.03 -6.22 -7.76
C VAL A 88 -15.60 -5.84 -6.36
N GLY A 89 -14.30 -5.71 -6.15
CA GLY A 89 -13.69 -5.18 -4.93
C GLY A 89 -12.75 -4.02 -5.25
N VAL A 90 -12.63 -3.08 -4.33
CA VAL A 90 -11.77 -1.89 -4.46
C VAL A 90 -10.75 -1.87 -3.34
N ASP A 91 -9.49 -1.77 -3.68
CA ASP A 91 -8.41 -1.47 -2.75
C ASP A 91 -7.65 -0.21 -3.20
N GLY A 92 -6.91 0.39 -2.28
CA GLY A 92 -6.15 1.59 -2.57
C GLY A 92 -5.24 1.99 -1.41
N TRP A 93 -4.61 3.14 -1.57
CA TRP A 93 -3.72 3.68 -0.56
C TRP A 93 -4.47 4.05 0.72
N GLY A 94 -3.77 4.02 1.83
CA GLY A 94 -4.29 4.41 3.15
C GLY A 94 -4.25 5.92 3.40
N VAL A 95 -4.63 6.30 4.58
CA VAL A 95 -4.53 7.60 5.25
C VAL A 95 -5.40 8.74 4.71
N ASP A 96 -5.77 8.76 3.44
CA ASP A 96 -6.59 9.82 2.84
C ASP A 96 -8.09 9.54 2.98
N TYR A 97 -8.85 10.59 3.20
CA TYR A 97 -10.28 10.51 3.49
C TYR A 97 -11.07 11.61 2.81
N GLY A 98 -12.36 11.36 2.61
CA GLY A 98 -13.35 12.37 2.25
C GLY A 98 -14.44 12.50 3.30
N LEU A 99 -15.07 13.68 3.34
CA LEU A 99 -16.16 13.99 4.26
C LEU A 99 -17.48 14.09 3.49
N LEU A 100 -18.50 13.44 4.02
CA LEU A 100 -19.86 13.46 3.48
C LEU A 100 -20.79 14.24 4.40
N ASP A 101 -21.79 14.87 3.82
CA ASP A 101 -22.88 15.57 4.52
C ASP A 101 -24.05 14.64 4.91
N ASP A 102 -25.16 15.20 5.40
CA ASP A 102 -26.38 14.46 5.76
C ASP A 102 -27.04 13.74 4.57
N TRP A 103 -26.77 14.17 3.35
CA TRP A 103 -27.25 13.56 2.11
C TRP A 103 -26.30 12.52 1.54
N GLU A 104 -25.25 12.19 2.32
CA GLU A 104 -24.19 11.30 1.86
C GLU A 104 -23.45 11.86 0.60
N THR A 105 -23.45 13.18 0.40
CA THR A 105 -22.76 13.86 -0.69
C THR A 105 -21.37 14.29 -0.24
N LEU A 106 -20.36 14.08 -1.11
CA LEU A 106 -19.00 14.54 -0.84
C LEU A 106 -18.98 16.07 -0.74
N ILE A 107 -18.48 16.60 0.36
CA ILE A 107 -18.46 18.04 0.64
C ILE A 107 -17.39 18.74 -0.21
N GLU A 108 -16.21 18.15 -0.27
CA GLU A 108 -15.08 18.64 -1.05
C GLU A 108 -14.16 17.48 -1.47
N ASN A 109 -13.37 17.70 -2.52
CA ASN A 109 -12.39 16.71 -2.95
C ASN A 109 -11.36 16.42 -1.84
N PRO A 110 -11.02 15.14 -1.57
CA PRO A 110 -10.03 14.76 -0.57
C PRO A 110 -8.66 15.41 -0.82
N VAL A 111 -8.01 15.89 0.22
CA VAL A 111 -6.66 16.45 0.13
C VAL A 111 -5.63 15.33 0.09
N CYS A 112 -4.63 15.45 -0.77
CA CYS A 112 -3.55 14.47 -0.89
C CYS A 112 -2.68 14.43 0.39
N TYR A 113 -2.26 13.26 0.82
CA TYR A 113 -1.48 13.07 2.05
C TYR A 113 -0.09 13.74 2.02
N ARG A 114 0.41 14.13 0.85
CA ARG A 114 1.67 14.86 0.67
C ARG A 114 1.51 16.39 0.69
N ASP A 115 0.28 16.88 0.87
CA ASP A 115 0.02 18.30 0.99
C ASP A 115 0.75 18.88 2.21
N PRO A 116 1.41 20.04 2.10
CA PRO A 116 2.19 20.63 3.18
C PRO A 116 1.36 21.13 4.37
N ARG A 117 -0.01 21.03 4.32
CA ARG A 117 -0.88 21.43 5.44
C ARG A 117 -0.54 20.73 6.76
N THR A 118 0.12 19.56 6.69
CA THR A 118 0.49 18.77 7.86
C THR A 118 1.86 19.14 8.45
N ASP A 119 2.58 20.11 7.87
CA ASP A 119 3.87 20.56 8.38
C ASP A 119 3.74 21.08 9.82
N GLY A 120 4.51 20.54 10.77
CA GLY A 120 4.45 20.88 12.19
C GLY A 120 3.22 20.36 12.96
N MET A 121 2.30 19.66 12.30
CA MET A 121 1.07 19.20 12.93
C MET A 121 1.23 17.90 13.71
N LEU A 122 2.26 17.12 13.42
CA LEU A 122 2.62 15.97 14.26
C LEU A 122 3.04 16.42 15.66
N GLU A 123 3.88 17.41 15.78
CA GLU A 123 4.30 18.02 17.05
C GLU A 123 3.11 18.62 17.79
N ALA A 124 2.17 19.24 17.07
CA ALA A 124 0.93 19.74 17.63
C ALA A 124 0.04 18.62 18.22
N LEU A 125 -0.04 17.45 17.55
CA LEU A 125 -0.73 16.27 18.07
C LEU A 125 -0.03 15.75 19.34
N LEU A 126 1.30 15.62 19.30
CA LEU A 126 2.11 15.15 20.43
C LEU A 126 2.03 16.08 21.65
N SER A 127 1.77 17.38 21.47
CA SER A 127 1.53 18.31 22.56
C SER A 127 0.16 18.11 23.24
N LYS A 128 -0.84 17.56 22.52
CA LYS A 128 -2.18 17.27 23.06
C LYS A 128 -2.24 15.90 23.75
N LEU A 129 -1.53 14.92 23.19
CA LEU A 129 -1.49 13.55 23.71
C LEU A 129 -0.06 13.00 23.58
N PRO A 130 0.58 12.56 24.68
CA PRO A 130 1.95 12.03 24.64
C PRO A 130 2.12 10.87 23.68
N ALA A 131 3.25 10.81 22.98
CA ALA A 131 3.56 9.77 21.98
C ALA A 131 3.35 8.35 22.53
N GLN A 132 3.77 8.09 23.79
CA GLN A 132 3.57 6.80 24.44
C GLN A 132 2.10 6.40 24.55
N GLN A 133 1.20 7.36 24.86
CA GLN A 133 -0.22 7.09 24.95
C GLN A 133 -0.86 6.85 23.58
N ILE A 134 -0.44 7.60 22.55
CA ILE A 134 -0.90 7.38 21.16
C ILE A 134 -0.46 6.00 20.70
N TYR A 135 0.84 5.68 20.87
CA TYR A 135 1.39 4.41 20.40
C TYR A 135 0.80 3.19 21.13
N ALA A 136 0.65 3.27 22.44
CA ALA A 136 0.05 2.20 23.24
C ALA A 136 -1.40 1.86 22.86
N ARG A 137 -2.12 2.81 22.22
CA ARG A 137 -3.49 2.62 21.74
C ARG A 137 -3.53 2.17 20.29
N THR A 138 -2.81 2.87 19.43
CA THR A 138 -2.93 2.71 17.98
C THR A 138 -1.85 1.81 17.40
N GLY A 139 -0.67 1.76 18.02
CA GLY A 139 0.49 1.05 17.52
C GLY A 139 1.01 1.56 16.17
N ILE A 140 0.56 2.75 15.72
CA ILE A 140 0.84 3.27 14.38
C ILE A 140 2.10 4.14 14.39
N GLN A 141 2.94 3.95 13.36
CA GLN A 141 4.11 4.75 13.07
C GLN A 141 3.77 6.25 13.03
N PHE A 142 4.57 7.08 13.69
CA PHE A 142 4.40 8.53 13.64
C PHE A 142 4.90 9.08 12.31
N MET A 143 3.98 9.64 11.55
CA MET A 143 4.25 10.25 10.25
C MET A 143 3.34 11.46 10.04
N PRO A 144 3.81 12.53 9.38
CA PRO A 144 2.97 13.70 9.09
C PRO A 144 1.73 13.36 8.23
N ILE A 145 1.81 12.28 7.46
CA ILE A 145 0.76 11.84 6.54
C ILE A 145 -0.41 11.12 7.23
N ASN A 146 -0.29 10.75 8.52
CA ASN A 146 -1.37 10.02 9.22
C ASN A 146 -2.68 10.80 9.22
N THR A 147 -3.79 10.11 9.06
CA THR A 147 -5.15 10.72 9.04
C THR A 147 -5.39 11.57 10.28
N SER A 148 -4.94 11.12 11.45
CA SER A 148 -5.02 11.88 12.70
C SER A 148 -4.37 13.26 12.61
N VAL A 149 -3.20 13.34 11.96
CA VAL A 149 -2.44 14.58 11.74
C VAL A 149 -3.13 15.44 10.67
N GLN A 150 -3.61 14.83 9.60
CA GLN A 150 -4.34 15.53 8.54
C GLN A 150 -5.64 16.18 9.05
N ILE A 151 -6.41 15.45 9.85
CA ILE A 151 -7.64 15.96 10.49
C ILE A 151 -7.30 17.13 11.41
N LEU A 152 -6.27 16.98 12.25
CA LEU A 152 -5.85 18.04 13.16
C LEU A 152 -5.44 19.30 12.38
N ALA A 153 -4.74 19.15 11.25
CA ALA A 153 -4.37 20.25 10.37
C ALA A 153 -5.61 20.97 9.83
N GLN A 154 -6.58 20.23 9.31
CA GLN A 154 -7.81 20.79 8.74
C GLN A 154 -8.63 21.55 9.81
N ILE A 155 -8.74 21.02 11.04
CA ILE A 155 -9.41 21.67 12.15
C ILE A 155 -8.66 22.94 12.60
N ALA A 156 -7.33 22.86 12.73
CA ALA A 156 -6.50 23.98 13.14
C ALA A 156 -6.53 25.16 12.14
N ALA A 157 -6.65 24.85 10.85
CA ALA A 157 -6.83 25.85 9.79
C ALA A 157 -8.25 26.47 9.77
N GLY A 158 -9.20 25.92 10.52
CA GLY A 158 -10.62 26.34 10.46
C GLY A 158 -11.36 25.84 9.21
N GLU A 159 -10.80 24.82 8.54
CA GLU A 159 -11.32 24.25 7.29
C GLU A 159 -12.19 23.00 7.50
N TRP A 160 -12.39 22.56 8.75
CA TRP A 160 -13.26 21.41 9.03
C TRP A 160 -14.73 21.79 8.75
N PRO A 161 -15.39 21.09 7.79
CA PRO A 161 -16.75 21.46 7.41
C PRO A 161 -17.75 21.15 8.52
N THR A 162 -18.57 22.15 8.93
CA THR A 162 -19.58 21.99 9.97
C THR A 162 -20.70 21.01 9.56
N GLN A 163 -20.93 20.83 8.27
CA GLN A 163 -21.89 19.89 7.69
C GLN A 163 -21.36 18.45 7.60
N ALA A 164 -20.10 18.19 7.98
CA ALA A 164 -19.55 16.85 7.93
C ALA A 164 -20.30 15.89 8.87
N LYS A 165 -20.81 14.80 8.34
CA LYS A 165 -21.55 13.76 9.06
C LYS A 165 -20.90 12.39 8.97
N ARG A 166 -20.05 12.16 7.96
CA ARG A 166 -19.36 10.89 7.78
C ARG A 166 -17.99 11.09 7.19
N LEU A 167 -17.03 10.34 7.70
CA LEU A 167 -15.69 10.22 7.15
C LEU A 167 -15.55 8.85 6.47
N LEU A 168 -15.11 8.81 5.21
CA LEU A 168 -14.78 7.58 4.52
C LEU A 168 -13.38 7.65 3.93
N MET A 169 -12.64 6.53 3.98
CA MET A 169 -11.37 6.40 3.28
C MET A 169 -11.60 6.30 1.77
N ILE A 170 -10.58 6.56 0.96
CA ILE A 170 -10.73 6.60 -0.51
C ILE A 170 -11.39 5.34 -1.09
N PRO A 171 -10.96 4.10 -0.79
CA PRO A 171 -11.64 2.91 -1.31
C PRO A 171 -13.08 2.77 -0.80
N ASP A 172 -13.36 3.21 0.43
CA ASP A 172 -14.71 3.15 1.00
C ASP A 172 -15.67 4.12 0.30
N LEU A 173 -15.18 5.30 -0.13
CA LEU A 173 -15.93 6.24 -0.97
C LEU A 173 -16.35 5.60 -2.31
N ILE A 174 -15.47 4.81 -2.92
CA ILE A 174 -15.77 4.11 -4.17
C ILE A 174 -16.72 2.95 -3.93
N HIS A 175 -16.53 2.15 -2.87
CA HIS A 175 -17.49 1.11 -2.48
C HIS A 175 -18.90 1.69 -2.26
N ARG A 176 -18.97 2.84 -1.56
CA ARG A 176 -20.23 3.56 -1.40
C ARG A 176 -20.82 3.98 -2.73
N HIS A 177 -20.03 4.56 -3.64
CA HIS A 177 -20.48 4.94 -4.97
C HIS A 177 -21.07 3.76 -5.74
N LEU A 178 -20.45 2.59 -5.66
CA LEU A 178 -20.89 1.40 -6.37
C LEU A 178 -22.11 0.72 -5.74
N SER A 179 -22.24 0.73 -4.40
CA SER A 179 -23.23 -0.06 -3.65
C SER A 179 -24.30 0.77 -2.94
N GLY A 180 -24.06 2.06 -2.71
CA GLY A 180 -24.89 2.93 -1.87
C GLY A 180 -24.69 2.71 -0.36
N VAL A 181 -23.73 1.86 0.06
CA VAL A 181 -23.52 1.50 1.47
C VAL A 181 -22.26 2.18 2.00
N SER A 182 -22.42 2.98 3.08
CA SER A 182 -21.33 3.72 3.73
C SER A 182 -20.78 2.93 4.92
N THR A 183 -19.65 2.27 4.73
CA THR A 183 -18.90 1.54 5.76
C THR A 183 -17.41 1.86 5.64
N GLY A 184 -16.65 1.66 6.72
CA GLY A 184 -15.19 1.67 6.69
C GLY A 184 -14.64 0.24 6.79
N GLU A 185 -13.58 -0.08 6.07
CA GLU A 185 -12.96 -1.39 6.16
C GLU A 185 -11.76 -1.36 7.12
N VAL A 186 -11.62 -2.38 7.94
CA VAL A 186 -10.70 -2.42 9.08
C VAL A 186 -9.23 -2.29 8.70
N THR A 187 -8.78 -2.82 7.54
CA THR A 187 -7.35 -2.75 7.17
C THR A 187 -6.94 -1.34 6.80
N ASN A 188 -7.80 -0.59 6.09
CA ASN A 188 -7.55 0.81 5.77
C ASN A 188 -7.79 1.71 6.99
N ALA A 189 -8.87 1.49 7.75
CA ALA A 189 -9.14 2.20 8.99
C ALA A 189 -7.97 2.11 9.98
N SER A 190 -7.23 0.99 10.01
CA SER A 190 -6.06 0.82 10.88
C SER A 190 -4.91 1.77 10.55
N THR A 191 -4.81 2.27 9.30
CA THR A 191 -3.74 3.21 8.91
C THR A 191 -3.94 4.62 9.48
N THR A 192 -5.14 4.94 9.95
CA THR A 192 -5.56 6.30 10.31
C THR A 192 -4.91 6.85 11.58
N GLN A 193 -4.33 6.01 12.43
CA GLN A 193 -3.93 6.34 13.80
C GLN A 193 -5.13 6.77 14.69
N LEU A 194 -6.35 6.38 14.30
CA LEU A 194 -7.59 6.63 15.06
C LEU A 194 -8.26 5.34 15.54
N LEU A 195 -7.76 4.18 15.09
CA LEU A 195 -8.24 2.88 15.48
C LEU A 195 -7.43 2.33 16.66
N HIS A 196 -8.10 1.74 17.65
CA HIS A 196 -7.41 1.01 18.71
C HIS A 196 -6.92 -0.34 18.17
N ALA A 197 -5.62 -0.55 18.14
CA ALA A 197 -5.03 -1.70 17.46
C ALA A 197 -5.48 -3.06 18.03
N GLY A 198 -5.70 -3.14 19.35
CA GLY A 198 -6.13 -4.38 20.00
C GLY A 198 -7.59 -4.73 19.78
N THR A 199 -8.52 -3.76 19.90
CA THR A 199 -9.97 -4.00 19.75
C THR A 199 -10.45 -3.85 18.31
N ARG A 200 -9.69 -3.14 17.48
CA ARG A 200 -10.07 -2.75 16.10
C ARG A 200 -11.35 -1.92 16.05
N GLU A 201 -11.55 -1.07 17.05
CA GLU A 201 -12.62 -0.09 17.13
C GLU A 201 -12.05 1.32 17.11
N TRP A 202 -12.85 2.30 16.71
CA TRP A 202 -12.45 3.71 16.75
C TRP A 202 -12.10 4.13 18.18
N ASP A 203 -10.89 4.68 18.38
CA ASP A 203 -10.40 5.06 19.70
C ASP A 203 -10.94 6.43 20.13
N ALA A 204 -11.82 6.44 21.14
CA ALA A 204 -12.47 7.64 21.62
C ALA A 204 -11.47 8.70 22.18
N GLN A 205 -10.28 8.28 22.66
CA GLN A 205 -9.28 9.23 23.14
C GLN A 205 -8.56 9.89 21.98
N MET A 206 -8.23 9.12 20.94
CA MET A 206 -7.65 9.68 19.72
C MET A 206 -8.62 10.64 19.03
N LEU A 207 -9.87 10.24 18.87
CA LEU A 207 -10.90 11.11 18.26
C LEU A 207 -11.05 12.43 19.04
N ARG A 208 -11.08 12.41 20.37
CA ARG A 208 -11.07 13.63 21.19
C ARG A 208 -9.80 14.45 21.00
N ALA A 209 -8.62 13.83 20.91
CA ALA A 209 -7.35 14.53 20.74
C ALA A 209 -7.29 15.31 19.42
N VAL A 210 -7.83 14.72 18.34
CA VAL A 210 -7.91 15.40 17.03
C VAL A 210 -9.12 16.32 16.88
N GLY A 211 -10.12 16.22 17.77
CA GLY A 211 -11.31 17.09 17.78
C GLY A 211 -12.47 16.60 16.92
N VAL A 212 -12.56 15.30 16.65
CA VAL A 212 -13.64 14.69 15.85
C VAL A 212 -14.67 13.99 16.74
N ALA A 213 -15.94 14.19 16.43
CA ALA A 213 -17.05 13.50 17.08
C ALA A 213 -17.11 12.03 16.63
N PRO A 214 -17.27 11.06 17.55
CA PRO A 214 -17.30 9.64 17.20
C PRO A 214 -18.39 9.26 16.18
N GLU A 215 -19.48 9.99 16.14
CA GLU A 215 -20.62 9.77 15.26
C GLU A 215 -20.30 9.99 13.76
N ILE A 216 -19.22 10.69 13.46
CA ILE A 216 -18.72 10.90 12.08
C ILE A 216 -18.02 9.66 11.53
N MET A 217 -17.48 8.83 12.44
CA MET A 217 -16.74 7.64 12.03
C MET A 217 -17.71 6.55 11.55
N PRO A 218 -17.40 5.86 10.41
CA PRO A 218 -18.26 4.83 9.87
C PRO A 218 -18.25 3.56 10.76
N SER A 219 -19.31 2.76 10.65
CA SER A 219 -19.26 1.39 11.14
C SER A 219 -18.22 0.58 10.36
N LEU A 220 -17.44 -0.24 11.07
CA LEU A 220 -16.37 -1.01 10.48
C LEU A 220 -16.83 -2.39 10.02
N VAL A 221 -16.33 -2.80 8.86
CA VAL A 221 -16.54 -4.13 8.29
C VAL A 221 -15.21 -4.87 8.10
N GLN A 222 -15.27 -6.18 8.02
CA GLN A 222 -14.10 -7.04 7.78
C GLN A 222 -13.91 -7.29 6.27
N PRO A 223 -12.68 -7.62 5.83
CA PRO A 223 -12.46 -8.12 4.48
C PRO A 223 -13.35 -9.33 4.17
N GLY A 224 -13.92 -9.37 2.98
CA GLY A 224 -14.89 -10.38 2.54
C GLY A 224 -16.35 -10.00 2.76
N THR A 225 -16.64 -8.84 3.38
CA THR A 225 -18.00 -8.36 3.57
C THR A 225 -18.66 -8.03 2.23
N ARG A 226 -19.89 -8.55 2.01
CA ARG A 226 -20.72 -8.22 0.85
C ARG A 226 -21.58 -6.99 1.17
N LEU A 227 -21.47 -5.94 0.37
CA LEU A 227 -22.28 -4.72 0.52
C LEU A 227 -23.60 -4.74 -0.27
N GLY A 228 -23.82 -5.78 -1.06
CA GLY A 228 -24.97 -5.92 -1.93
C GLY A 228 -24.61 -5.94 -3.40
N CYS A 229 -25.58 -5.66 -4.27
CA CYS A 229 -25.36 -5.56 -5.70
C CYS A 229 -24.90 -4.15 -6.09
N LEU A 230 -24.26 -4.06 -7.26
CA LEU A 230 -24.03 -2.79 -7.94
C LEU A 230 -25.35 -2.00 -8.06
N LEU A 231 -25.28 -0.67 -7.88
CA LEU A 231 -26.48 0.19 -7.95
C LEU A 231 -27.22 0.03 -9.30
N PRO A 232 -28.57 0.17 -9.34
CA PRO A 232 -29.37 -0.08 -10.55
C PRO A 232 -28.90 0.70 -11.78
N GLU A 233 -28.56 1.98 -11.62
CA GLU A 233 -28.07 2.84 -12.68
C GLU A 233 -26.75 2.32 -13.28
N TYR A 234 -25.84 1.80 -12.48
CA TYR A 234 -24.58 1.26 -12.96
C TYR A 234 -24.74 -0.14 -13.59
N ARG A 235 -25.69 -0.95 -13.07
CA ARG A 235 -26.06 -2.21 -13.73
C ARG A 235 -26.62 -1.97 -15.13
N ALA A 236 -27.48 -0.97 -15.26
CA ALA A 236 -28.10 -0.63 -16.55
C ALA A 236 -27.06 -0.11 -17.56
N SER A 237 -26.10 0.71 -17.11
CA SER A 237 -25.10 1.29 -17.99
C SER A 237 -23.96 0.34 -18.38
N THR A 238 -23.56 -0.59 -17.48
CA THR A 238 -22.45 -1.53 -17.70
C THR A 238 -22.88 -2.88 -18.24
N GLY A 239 -24.16 -3.25 -18.10
CA GLY A 239 -24.65 -4.61 -18.37
C GLY A 239 -24.32 -5.65 -17.28
N LEU A 240 -23.65 -5.26 -16.19
CA LEU A 240 -23.22 -6.14 -15.10
C LEU A 240 -24.36 -6.40 -14.08
N ASN A 241 -25.42 -7.03 -14.55
CA ASN A 241 -26.69 -7.11 -13.81
C ASN A 241 -26.63 -7.91 -12.50
N ARG A 242 -25.65 -8.81 -12.35
CA ARG A 242 -25.51 -9.72 -11.20
C ARG A 242 -24.29 -9.39 -10.34
N LEU A 243 -23.54 -8.33 -10.68
CA LEU A 243 -22.31 -7.98 -10.00
C LEU A 243 -22.58 -7.60 -8.54
N SER A 244 -21.95 -8.31 -7.63
CA SER A 244 -21.91 -7.97 -6.21
C SER A 244 -20.75 -7.04 -5.90
N VAL A 245 -20.90 -6.15 -4.92
CA VAL A 245 -19.81 -5.34 -4.36
C VAL A 245 -19.33 -6.06 -3.10
N VAL A 246 -18.07 -6.49 -3.12
CA VAL A 246 -17.40 -7.18 -2.01
C VAL A 246 -16.23 -6.35 -1.56
N VAL A 247 -16.15 -6.08 -0.27
CA VAL A 247 -15.04 -5.34 0.34
C VAL A 247 -13.84 -6.28 0.48
N PRO A 248 -12.72 -6.06 -0.24
CA PRO A 248 -11.49 -6.81 -0.01
C PRO A 248 -10.75 -6.27 1.23
N ALA A 249 -9.47 -6.55 1.41
CA ALA A 249 -8.62 -5.70 2.25
C ALA A 249 -8.43 -4.38 1.50
N THR A 250 -9.06 -3.31 1.96
CA THR A 250 -9.08 -2.05 1.17
C THR A 250 -7.79 -1.26 1.23
N HIS A 251 -6.89 -1.54 2.19
CA HIS A 251 -5.52 -1.04 2.13
C HIS A 251 -4.71 -1.90 1.15
N ASP A 252 -4.18 -1.28 0.08
CA ASP A 252 -3.44 -1.93 -1.00
C ASP A 252 -2.36 -2.91 -0.51
N THR A 253 -1.60 -2.51 0.52
CA THR A 253 -0.58 -3.38 1.12
C THR A 253 -1.19 -4.55 1.89
N ALA A 254 -2.36 -4.41 2.51
CA ALA A 254 -3.05 -5.53 3.14
C ALA A 254 -3.54 -6.55 2.09
N SER A 255 -4.10 -6.06 0.99
CA SER A 255 -4.42 -6.88 -0.19
C SER A 255 -3.15 -7.54 -0.75
N ALA A 256 -2.05 -6.80 -0.92
CA ALA A 256 -0.80 -7.36 -1.44
C ALA A 256 -0.26 -8.50 -0.56
N VAL A 257 -0.31 -8.36 0.77
CA VAL A 257 0.10 -9.43 1.72
C VAL A 257 -0.85 -10.62 1.65
N ALA A 258 -2.17 -10.38 1.51
CA ALA A 258 -3.16 -11.44 1.33
C ALA A 258 -2.92 -12.24 0.05
N GLY A 259 -2.52 -11.56 -1.05
CA GLY A 259 -2.18 -12.16 -2.35
C GLY A 259 -0.76 -12.71 -2.44
N THR A 260 -0.02 -12.75 -1.34
CA THR A 260 1.35 -13.27 -1.32
C THR A 260 1.37 -14.71 -0.81
N PRO A 261 2.08 -15.64 -1.47
CA PRO A 261 2.30 -16.98 -0.96
C PRO A 261 3.33 -16.96 0.18
N LEU A 262 3.02 -16.19 1.22
CA LEU A 262 3.91 -15.93 2.34
C LEU A 262 4.05 -17.18 3.21
N SER A 263 5.27 -17.71 3.28
CA SER A 263 5.57 -18.87 4.11
C SER A 263 5.76 -18.48 5.59
N PRO A 264 5.44 -19.35 6.55
CA PRO A 264 5.69 -19.07 7.97
C PRO A 264 7.15 -18.70 8.25
N GLY A 265 7.36 -17.62 8.99
CA GLY A 265 8.68 -17.09 9.31
C GLY A 265 9.36 -16.34 8.16
N TRP A 266 8.62 -15.92 7.15
CA TRP A 266 9.09 -15.01 6.10
C TRP A 266 8.56 -13.60 6.35
N ALA A 267 9.41 -12.60 6.08
CA ALA A 267 8.99 -11.22 6.00
C ALA A 267 8.41 -10.92 4.61
N PHE A 268 7.54 -9.94 4.53
CA PHE A 268 7.10 -9.37 3.25
C PHE A 268 7.74 -8.00 3.04
N LEU A 269 7.96 -7.62 1.80
CA LEU A 269 8.29 -6.27 1.37
C LEU A 269 7.35 -5.88 0.23
N SER A 270 6.35 -5.06 0.52
CA SER A 270 5.57 -4.38 -0.52
C SER A 270 6.39 -3.20 -1.05
N SER A 271 6.93 -3.37 -2.26
CA SER A 271 7.86 -2.41 -2.85
C SER A 271 7.21 -1.66 -4.02
N GLY A 272 6.90 -0.42 -3.79
CA GLY A 272 6.30 0.53 -4.73
C GLY A 272 6.81 1.94 -4.49
N THR A 273 5.93 2.93 -4.56
CA THR A 273 6.21 4.33 -4.16
C THR A 273 6.78 4.38 -2.75
N TRP A 274 6.15 3.70 -1.81
CA TRP A 274 6.66 3.34 -0.50
C TRP A 274 7.25 1.92 -0.51
N SER A 275 8.04 1.62 0.49
CA SER A 275 8.53 0.27 0.78
C SER A 275 8.07 -0.13 2.18
N LEU A 276 7.10 -1.03 2.27
CA LEU A 276 6.53 -1.50 3.52
C LEU A 276 7.13 -2.86 3.85
N LEU A 277 8.10 -2.87 4.75
CA LEU A 277 8.76 -4.10 5.21
C LEU A 277 8.18 -4.55 6.54
N GLY A 278 7.70 -5.77 6.61
CA GLY A 278 7.07 -6.28 7.82
C GLY A 278 6.97 -7.79 7.90
N ILE A 279 6.35 -8.22 8.98
CA ILE A 279 5.98 -9.61 9.26
C ILE A 279 4.51 -9.68 9.67
N GLU A 280 3.88 -10.80 9.46
CA GLU A 280 2.56 -11.05 10.03
C GLU A 280 2.69 -11.56 11.46
N THR A 281 1.83 -11.05 12.35
CA THR A 281 1.68 -11.48 13.73
C THR A 281 0.21 -11.77 14.02
N SER A 282 -0.08 -12.58 15.05
CA SER A 282 -1.45 -12.80 15.52
C SER A 282 -2.02 -11.56 16.20
N ASP A 283 -1.17 -10.88 16.95
CA ASP A 283 -1.52 -9.76 17.82
C ASP A 283 -0.65 -8.54 17.53
N PRO A 284 -1.13 -7.32 17.82
CA PRO A 284 -0.31 -6.12 17.75
C PRO A 284 0.86 -6.18 18.75
N VAL A 285 2.00 -5.66 18.35
CA VAL A 285 3.22 -5.61 19.16
C VAL A 285 3.45 -4.17 19.64
N PHE A 286 3.29 -3.97 20.92
CA PHE A 286 3.47 -2.68 21.59
C PHE A 286 4.79 -2.65 22.38
N GLY A 287 5.07 -1.52 23.03
CA GLY A 287 6.19 -1.29 23.94
C GLY A 287 7.12 -0.19 23.48
N ASP A 288 7.96 0.25 24.40
CA ASP A 288 8.86 1.39 24.18
C ASP A 288 9.85 1.14 23.04
N GLU A 289 10.35 -0.10 22.91
CA GLU A 289 11.25 -0.45 21.80
C GLU A 289 10.59 -0.36 20.43
N ALA A 290 9.34 -0.85 20.28
CA ALA A 290 8.59 -0.78 19.03
C ALA A 290 8.29 0.69 18.69
N GLN A 291 7.93 1.50 19.69
CA GLN A 291 7.72 2.94 19.52
C GLN A 291 9.02 3.66 19.14
N CYS A 292 10.13 3.43 19.86
CA CYS A 292 11.42 4.07 19.55
C CYS A 292 11.93 3.75 18.15
N ARG A 293 11.61 2.57 17.61
CA ARG A 293 11.94 2.20 16.24
C ARG A 293 10.90 2.66 15.23
N ASN A 294 9.85 3.31 15.73
CA ASN A 294 8.76 3.84 14.96
C ASN A 294 8.15 2.79 14.01
N LEU A 295 7.80 1.63 14.54
CA LEU A 295 7.10 0.57 13.83
C LEU A 295 5.59 0.82 13.81
N THR A 296 4.88 0.17 12.88
CA THR A 296 3.43 0.28 12.78
C THR A 296 2.76 -1.09 12.88
N ASN A 297 1.61 -1.15 13.57
CA ASN A 297 0.73 -2.30 13.67
C ASN A 297 -0.53 -2.05 12.85
N GLU A 298 -0.59 -2.59 11.66
CA GLU A 298 -1.73 -2.43 10.78
C GLU A 298 -2.54 -3.72 10.69
N ALA A 299 -3.86 -3.60 10.64
CA ALA A 299 -4.73 -4.77 10.51
C ALA A 299 -4.47 -5.50 9.19
N GLY A 300 -4.37 -6.82 9.26
CA GLY A 300 -4.36 -7.71 8.12
C GLY A 300 -5.72 -8.38 7.92
N VAL A 301 -5.81 -9.26 6.92
CA VAL A 301 -7.03 -10.04 6.66
C VAL A 301 -7.27 -11.11 7.71
N TYR A 302 -8.52 -11.48 7.92
CA TYR A 302 -8.94 -12.61 8.76
C TYR A 302 -8.29 -12.64 10.16
N GLY A 303 -8.21 -11.48 10.79
CA GLY A 303 -7.72 -11.36 12.15
C GLY A 303 -6.21 -11.22 12.30
N THR A 304 -5.41 -11.34 11.24
CA THR A 304 -3.96 -11.11 11.31
C THR A 304 -3.62 -9.64 11.59
N ASN A 305 -2.40 -9.41 12.01
CA ASN A 305 -1.80 -8.09 12.16
C ASN A 305 -0.51 -8.03 11.33
N ARG A 306 -0.20 -6.89 10.77
CA ARG A 306 1.01 -6.61 10.02
C ARG A 306 1.88 -5.67 10.85
N LEU A 307 2.90 -6.20 11.50
CA LEU A 307 3.93 -5.39 12.15
C LEU A 307 4.96 -5.02 11.09
N LEU A 308 5.05 -3.74 10.75
CA LEU A 308 5.89 -3.28 9.66
C LEU A 308 6.49 -1.89 9.92
N LYS A 309 7.33 -1.43 9.00
CA LYS A 309 7.76 -0.04 8.89
C LYS A 309 7.54 0.46 7.48
N ASN A 310 6.93 1.62 7.39
CA ASN A 310 6.91 2.41 6.15
C ASN A 310 8.29 3.05 5.97
N VAL A 311 8.96 2.73 4.90
CA VAL A 311 10.25 3.27 4.47
C VAL A 311 10.04 4.00 3.16
N MET A 312 10.65 5.18 2.97
CA MET A 312 10.59 5.84 1.67
C MET A 312 11.19 4.93 0.60
N GLY A 313 10.38 4.59 -0.41
CA GLY A 313 10.70 3.58 -1.40
C GLY A 313 11.19 4.16 -2.73
N LEU A 314 10.68 3.59 -3.82
CA LEU A 314 11.08 3.96 -5.17
C LEU A 314 10.63 5.36 -5.59
N TRP A 315 9.82 6.04 -4.78
CA TRP A 315 9.46 7.46 -4.93
C TRP A 315 10.68 8.35 -5.16
N MET A 316 11.77 8.13 -4.38
CA MET A 316 12.99 8.92 -4.52
C MET A 316 13.60 8.78 -5.91
N LEU A 317 13.68 7.56 -6.43
CA LEU A 317 14.21 7.29 -7.76
C LEU A 317 13.30 7.90 -8.85
N GLU A 318 12.00 7.76 -8.71
CA GLU A 318 11.04 8.31 -9.67
C GLU A 318 11.06 9.85 -9.66
N SER A 319 11.20 10.47 -8.49
CA SER A 319 11.37 11.93 -8.37
C SER A 319 12.65 12.40 -9.05
N CYS A 320 13.78 11.70 -8.88
CA CYS A 320 15.00 12.00 -9.61
C CYS A 320 14.81 11.85 -11.13
N ARG A 321 14.11 10.80 -11.58
CA ARG A 321 13.84 10.59 -13.01
C ARG A 321 13.09 11.74 -13.64
N ARG A 322 12.03 12.24 -12.98
CA ARG A 322 11.27 13.42 -13.47
C ARG A 322 12.15 14.67 -13.60
N ILE A 323 13.08 14.89 -12.65
CA ILE A 323 14.02 15.99 -12.74
C ILE A 323 14.93 15.82 -13.95
N TRP A 324 15.58 14.65 -14.11
CA TRP A 324 16.45 14.39 -15.26
C TRP A 324 15.73 14.51 -16.59
N GLU A 325 14.49 14.02 -16.67
CA GLU A 325 13.67 14.17 -17.87
C GLU A 325 13.38 15.65 -18.20
N SER A 326 13.06 16.46 -17.18
CA SER A 326 12.85 17.91 -17.34
C SER A 326 14.12 18.66 -17.76
N GLU A 327 15.30 18.13 -17.40
CA GLU A 327 16.63 18.66 -17.79
C GLU A 327 17.12 18.11 -19.13
N GLY A 328 16.30 17.31 -19.84
CA GLY A 328 16.63 16.72 -21.14
C GLY A 328 17.56 15.50 -21.06
N ILE A 329 17.78 14.94 -19.87
CA ILE A 329 18.50 13.69 -19.67
C ILE A 329 17.51 12.53 -19.75
N GLY A 330 17.13 12.16 -20.97
CA GLY A 330 16.15 11.08 -21.23
C GLY A 330 16.76 9.70 -21.06
N LEU A 331 16.78 9.16 -19.85
CA LEU A 331 17.13 7.76 -19.59
C LEU A 331 15.86 6.93 -19.39
N SER A 332 15.66 5.93 -20.22
CA SER A 332 14.61 4.95 -19.99
C SER A 332 14.88 4.18 -18.69
N HIS A 333 13.84 3.68 -18.07
CA HIS A 333 13.95 2.83 -16.87
C HIS A 333 14.87 1.62 -17.11
N LYS A 334 14.84 1.05 -18.31
CA LYS A 334 15.69 -0.07 -18.72
C LYS A 334 17.19 0.31 -18.79
N GLU A 335 17.51 1.48 -19.34
CA GLU A 335 18.90 1.98 -19.42
C GLU A 335 19.43 2.32 -18.03
N LEU A 336 18.63 2.98 -17.21
CA LEU A 336 18.97 3.32 -15.83
C LEU A 336 19.31 2.03 -15.02
N LEU A 337 18.42 1.05 -15.03
CA LEU A 337 18.63 -0.21 -14.31
C LEU A 337 19.76 -1.06 -14.93
N GLY A 338 19.94 -1.03 -16.26
CA GLY A 338 21.01 -1.75 -16.94
C GLY A 338 22.42 -1.25 -16.56
N GLY A 339 22.57 0.04 -16.29
CA GLY A 339 23.84 0.65 -15.87
C GLY A 339 24.26 0.36 -14.43
N LEU A 340 23.33 -0.08 -13.55
CA LEU A 340 23.60 -0.20 -12.12
C LEU A 340 24.72 -1.16 -11.74
N GLN A 341 24.92 -2.24 -12.51
CA GLN A 341 25.95 -3.24 -12.20
C GLN A 341 27.37 -2.70 -12.46
N SER A 342 27.54 -1.82 -13.44
CA SER A 342 28.82 -1.22 -13.83
C SER A 342 29.14 0.09 -13.08
N ALA A 343 28.17 0.71 -12.43
CA ALA A 343 28.41 1.94 -11.69
C ALA A 343 29.27 1.68 -10.45
N VAL A 344 30.36 2.40 -10.30
CA VAL A 344 31.22 2.36 -9.10
C VAL A 344 30.96 3.63 -8.29
N ILE A 345 30.41 3.50 -7.10
CA ILE A 345 30.04 4.64 -6.22
C ILE A 345 30.73 4.62 -4.85
N GLY A 346 31.56 3.60 -4.56
CA GLY A 346 32.16 3.45 -3.23
C GLY A 346 31.12 3.16 -2.13
N ASP A 347 31.48 3.49 -0.89
CA ASP A 347 30.60 3.30 0.28
C ASP A 347 29.78 4.59 0.56
N VAL A 348 28.99 5.04 -0.43
CA VAL A 348 28.14 6.23 -0.37
C VAL A 348 26.70 5.82 -0.11
N HIS A 349 26.12 6.31 1.00
CA HIS A 349 24.76 5.93 1.39
C HIS A 349 24.01 7.14 1.99
N ILE A 350 22.69 7.10 1.88
CA ILE A 350 21.78 8.11 2.45
C ILE A 350 20.79 7.45 3.42
N ASP A 351 20.35 8.19 4.41
CA ASP A 351 19.17 7.81 5.17
C ASP A 351 17.93 8.06 4.34
N VAL A 352 17.33 7.00 3.81
CA VAL A 352 16.14 7.13 2.95
C VAL A 352 14.92 7.63 3.71
N ASP A 353 14.90 7.57 5.05
CA ASP A 353 13.80 8.04 5.89
C ASP A 353 13.97 9.50 6.34
N ASP A 354 15.05 10.20 5.92
CA ASP A 354 15.22 11.63 6.22
C ASP A 354 14.04 12.43 5.64
N MET A 355 13.39 13.21 6.48
CA MET A 355 12.17 13.96 6.12
C MET A 355 12.33 14.92 4.95
N ARG A 356 13.56 15.39 4.65
CA ARG A 356 13.83 16.20 3.45
C ARG A 356 13.45 15.50 2.15
N PHE A 357 13.40 14.16 2.13
CA PHE A 357 13.06 13.36 0.95
C PHE A 357 11.56 13.08 0.79
N LEU A 358 10.72 13.49 1.74
CA LEU A 358 9.27 13.21 1.69
C LEU A 358 8.61 13.90 0.49
N ASN A 359 8.84 15.20 0.32
CA ASN A 359 8.25 15.97 -0.79
C ASN A 359 9.15 17.16 -1.22
N PRO A 360 10.40 16.93 -1.64
CA PRO A 360 11.31 18.00 -2.02
C PRO A 360 10.94 18.57 -3.40
N LYS A 361 11.20 19.86 -3.60
CA LYS A 361 11.08 20.49 -4.93
C LYS A 361 12.06 19.91 -5.95
N ASN A 362 13.24 19.46 -5.49
CA ASN A 362 14.26 18.83 -6.34
C ASN A 362 15.00 17.74 -5.56
N MET A 363 14.62 16.49 -5.79
CA MET A 363 15.18 15.33 -5.10
C MET A 363 16.69 15.16 -5.33
N VAL A 364 17.18 15.41 -6.54
CA VAL A 364 18.62 15.30 -6.88
C VAL A 364 19.44 16.27 -6.06
N ARG A 365 18.95 17.50 -5.90
CA ARG A 365 19.61 18.53 -5.10
C ARG A 365 19.61 18.16 -3.61
N GLU A 366 18.51 17.68 -3.09
CA GLU A 366 18.41 17.28 -1.68
C GLU A 366 19.33 16.11 -1.35
N ILE A 367 19.39 15.10 -2.21
CA ILE A 367 20.35 13.99 -2.04
C ILE A 367 21.80 14.54 -2.08
N SER A 368 22.12 15.42 -3.01
CA SER A 368 23.45 16.01 -3.12
C SER A 368 23.81 16.81 -1.86
N SER A 369 22.91 17.63 -1.35
CA SER A 369 23.09 18.40 -0.11
C SER A 369 23.30 17.48 1.09
N TYR A 370 22.47 16.43 1.22
CA TYR A 370 22.62 15.43 2.26
C TYR A 370 24.02 14.77 2.27
N LEU A 371 24.51 14.40 1.09
CA LEU A 371 25.82 13.75 0.94
C LEU A 371 26.97 14.73 1.31
N VAL A 372 26.89 15.98 0.87
CA VAL A 372 27.88 17.03 1.21
C VAL A 372 27.94 17.25 2.73
N GLU A 373 26.80 17.40 3.39
CA GLU A 373 26.71 17.58 4.85
C GLU A 373 27.40 16.47 5.62
N ARG A 374 27.50 15.28 5.04
CA ARG A 374 28.14 14.09 5.63
C ARG A 374 29.54 13.80 5.11
N GLY A 375 30.10 14.72 4.31
CA GLY A 375 31.43 14.55 3.72
C GLY A 375 31.53 13.37 2.74
N GLN A 376 30.40 12.96 2.14
CA GLN A 376 30.35 11.88 1.16
C GLN A 376 30.41 12.45 -0.27
N ALA A 377 30.93 11.63 -1.21
CA ALA A 377 31.01 12.01 -2.60
C ALA A 377 29.63 12.08 -3.28
N ILE A 378 29.40 13.11 -4.08
CA ILE A 378 28.20 13.23 -4.90
C ILE A 378 28.35 12.32 -6.13
N PRO A 379 27.37 11.46 -6.46
CA PRO A 379 27.39 10.71 -7.72
C PRO A 379 27.43 11.62 -8.94
N SER A 380 28.26 11.28 -9.93
CA SER A 380 28.46 12.10 -11.14
C SER A 380 27.47 11.79 -12.27
N SER A 381 26.55 10.81 -12.06
CA SER A 381 25.62 10.38 -13.11
C SER A 381 24.26 9.92 -12.52
N PRO A 382 23.18 9.96 -13.30
CA PRO A 382 21.88 9.42 -12.89
C PRO A 382 21.94 7.96 -12.40
N VAL A 383 22.75 7.14 -13.05
CA VAL A 383 22.96 5.73 -12.64
C VAL A 383 23.62 5.65 -11.26
N GLY A 384 24.58 6.54 -10.97
CA GLY A 384 25.21 6.65 -9.65
C GLY A 384 24.22 7.01 -8.55
N PHE A 385 23.35 8.00 -8.78
CA PHE A 385 22.27 8.36 -7.86
C PHE A 385 21.30 7.21 -7.64
N ALA A 386 20.87 6.56 -8.73
CA ALA A 386 19.98 5.40 -8.65
C ALA A 386 20.59 4.27 -7.80
N ARG A 387 21.88 4.02 -7.93
CA ARG A 387 22.59 3.03 -7.15
C ARG A 387 22.65 3.40 -5.66
N VAL A 388 22.99 4.66 -5.34
CA VAL A 388 22.97 5.16 -3.94
C VAL A 388 21.60 4.96 -3.32
N ILE A 389 20.52 5.34 -4.00
CA ILE A 389 19.15 5.17 -3.51
C ILE A 389 18.83 3.69 -3.25
N LEU A 390 19.08 2.82 -4.23
CA LEU A 390 18.69 1.41 -4.14
C LEU A 390 19.53 0.61 -3.11
N GLU A 391 20.84 0.90 -3.00
CA GLU A 391 21.69 0.28 -1.98
C GLU A 391 21.32 0.79 -0.57
N SER A 392 21.05 2.07 -0.42
CA SER A 392 20.58 2.65 0.86
C SER A 392 19.25 2.08 1.28
N LEU A 393 18.31 1.90 0.35
CA LEU A 393 17.03 1.26 0.61
C LEU A 393 17.22 -0.19 1.07
N ALA A 394 18.11 -0.95 0.44
CA ALA A 394 18.41 -2.33 0.83
C ALA A 394 19.02 -2.39 2.25
N LEU A 395 19.93 -1.47 2.59
CA LEU A 395 20.54 -1.36 3.91
C LEU A 395 19.50 -0.95 4.98
N ARG A 396 18.61 -0.01 4.65
CA ARG A 396 17.53 0.38 5.56
C ARG A 396 16.58 -0.78 5.83
N CYS A 397 16.20 -1.52 4.79
CA CYS A 397 15.40 -2.73 4.94
C CYS A 397 16.11 -3.78 5.82
N ALA A 398 17.43 -3.95 5.68
CA ALA A 398 18.17 -4.85 6.54
C ALA A 398 18.12 -4.43 8.02
N GLN A 399 18.23 -3.13 8.30
CA GLN A 399 18.11 -2.60 9.67
C GLN A 399 16.70 -2.79 10.23
N VAL A 400 15.66 -2.48 9.46
CA VAL A 400 14.25 -2.69 9.85
C VAL A 400 13.99 -4.17 10.16
N LEU A 401 14.55 -5.07 9.36
CA LEU A 401 14.41 -6.51 9.60
C LEU A 401 15.06 -6.96 10.91
N ASP A 402 16.25 -6.43 11.24
CA ASP A 402 16.91 -6.68 12.52
C ASP A 402 16.05 -6.18 13.69
N ASP A 403 15.43 -5.00 13.52
CA ASP A 403 14.52 -4.40 14.50
C ASP A 403 13.30 -5.29 14.74
N LEU A 404 12.65 -5.76 13.68
CA LEU A 404 11.51 -6.67 13.75
C LEU A 404 11.86 -7.98 14.44
N MET A 405 13.00 -8.59 14.09
CA MET A 405 13.46 -9.83 14.71
C MET A 405 13.78 -9.64 16.20
N THR A 406 14.38 -8.52 16.58
CA THR A 406 14.72 -8.20 17.96
C THR A 406 13.47 -8.03 18.82
N ILE A 407 12.52 -7.22 18.34
CA ILE A 407 11.30 -6.88 19.10
C ILE A 407 10.37 -8.08 19.24
N THR A 408 10.23 -8.89 18.20
CA THR A 408 9.31 -10.04 18.22
C THR A 408 9.98 -11.33 18.71
N SER A 409 11.31 -11.35 18.84
CA SER A 409 12.10 -12.56 19.08
C SER A 409 11.86 -13.66 18.02
N GLN A 410 11.31 -13.29 16.84
CA GLN A 410 11.05 -14.21 15.76
C GLN A 410 12.23 -14.24 14.79
N LYS A 411 12.65 -15.44 14.41
CA LYS A 411 13.67 -15.62 13.38
C LYS A 411 13.03 -15.53 11.98
N VAL A 412 13.41 -14.53 11.19
CA VAL A 412 13.03 -14.43 9.81
C VAL A 412 13.96 -15.31 8.94
N ARG A 413 13.39 -16.06 7.99
CA ARG A 413 14.08 -17.02 7.13
C ARG A 413 14.33 -16.51 5.71
N GLY A 414 13.60 -15.48 5.29
CA GLY A 414 13.69 -14.86 3.97
C GLY A 414 12.71 -13.72 3.82
N ILE A 415 12.79 -13.04 2.70
CA ILE A 415 11.94 -11.89 2.38
C ILE A 415 11.16 -12.17 1.10
N HIS A 416 9.88 -11.96 1.11
CA HIS A 416 9.01 -12.02 -0.06
C HIS A 416 8.74 -10.60 -0.56
N VAL A 417 9.31 -10.23 -1.71
CA VAL A 417 9.16 -8.91 -2.34
C VAL A 417 8.02 -8.96 -3.33
N ILE A 418 7.05 -8.07 -3.17
CA ILE A 418 5.84 -7.96 -3.98
C ILE A 418 5.67 -6.54 -4.53
N GLY A 419 4.73 -6.37 -5.45
CA GLY A 419 4.49 -5.11 -6.15
C GLY A 419 5.53 -4.81 -7.23
N GLY A 420 5.53 -3.58 -7.74
CA GLY A 420 6.38 -3.15 -8.86
C GLY A 420 7.87 -3.33 -8.63
N GLY A 421 8.34 -3.15 -7.40
CA GLY A 421 9.75 -3.35 -7.03
C GLY A 421 10.23 -4.79 -7.16
N SER A 422 9.34 -5.78 -7.16
CA SER A 422 9.70 -7.17 -7.42
C SER A 422 10.32 -7.37 -8.81
N ARG A 423 10.06 -6.47 -9.77
CA ARG A 423 10.68 -6.46 -11.10
C ARG A 423 12.12 -5.95 -11.09
N ASN A 424 12.54 -5.22 -10.04
CA ASN A 424 13.88 -4.64 -9.96
C ASN A 424 14.92 -5.67 -9.47
N ASN A 425 15.61 -6.31 -10.40
CA ASN A 425 16.60 -7.35 -10.09
C ASN A 425 17.76 -6.82 -9.23
N PHE A 426 18.18 -5.57 -9.44
CA PHE A 426 19.26 -4.98 -8.66
C PHE A 426 18.83 -4.80 -7.19
N LEU A 427 17.67 -4.22 -6.94
CA LEU A 427 17.14 -4.04 -5.58
C LEU A 427 16.96 -5.40 -4.89
N ASN A 428 16.38 -6.38 -5.55
CA ASN A 428 16.15 -7.71 -4.98
C ASN A 428 17.46 -8.42 -4.63
N GLN A 429 18.50 -8.29 -5.47
CA GLN A 429 19.82 -8.82 -5.17
C GLN A 429 20.50 -8.06 -4.03
N ALA A 430 20.38 -6.72 -4.01
CA ALA A 430 20.91 -5.88 -2.94
C ALA A 430 20.24 -6.21 -1.59
N LEU A 431 18.91 -6.39 -1.56
CA LEU A 431 18.16 -6.85 -0.39
C LEU A 431 18.65 -8.21 0.12
N ALA A 432 18.79 -9.19 -0.77
CA ALA A 432 19.30 -10.50 -0.38
C ALA A 432 20.68 -10.38 0.24
N SER A 433 21.58 -9.62 -0.38
CA SER A 433 22.96 -9.48 0.06
C SER A 433 23.09 -8.63 1.34
N ALA A 434 22.30 -7.55 1.47
CA ALA A 434 22.30 -6.70 2.67
C ALA A 434 21.74 -7.41 3.89
N THR A 435 20.71 -8.23 3.73
CA THR A 435 20.07 -8.95 4.83
C THR A 435 20.75 -10.29 5.16
N GLY A 436 21.49 -10.85 4.20
CA GLY A 436 22.05 -12.21 4.30
C GLY A 436 20.98 -13.30 4.17
N LEU A 437 19.79 -12.98 3.69
CA LEU A 437 18.65 -13.87 3.55
C LEU A 437 18.25 -14.06 2.09
N ALA A 438 17.63 -15.21 1.79
CA ALA A 438 17.03 -15.42 0.48
C ALA A 438 15.87 -14.44 0.25
N VAL A 439 15.79 -13.88 -0.96
CA VAL A 439 14.69 -13.04 -1.42
C VAL A 439 13.91 -13.77 -2.50
N ARG A 440 12.59 -13.85 -2.32
CA ARG A 440 11.61 -14.27 -3.34
C ARG A 440 10.92 -13.05 -3.89
N ALA A 441 10.97 -12.84 -5.19
CA ALA A 441 10.39 -11.66 -5.85
C ALA A 441 9.23 -12.05 -6.78
N GLY A 442 8.03 -11.57 -6.47
CA GLY A 442 6.75 -11.85 -7.15
C GLY A 442 5.72 -12.44 -6.19
N PRO A 443 4.46 -12.50 -6.55
CA PRO A 443 3.91 -11.96 -7.80
C PRO A 443 3.97 -10.43 -7.87
N VAL A 444 4.02 -9.91 -9.09
CA VAL A 444 4.05 -8.44 -9.32
C VAL A 444 2.71 -7.81 -8.96
N GLU A 445 1.63 -8.49 -9.36
CA GLU A 445 0.25 -8.03 -9.18
C GLU A 445 -0.36 -8.54 -7.86
N ALA A 446 0.45 -8.58 -6.78
CA ALA A 446 0.04 -9.15 -5.51
C ALA A 446 -1.20 -8.47 -4.90
N THR A 447 -1.34 -7.16 -5.06
CA THR A 447 -2.51 -6.38 -4.59
C THR A 447 -3.78 -6.87 -5.27
N THR A 448 -3.80 -6.87 -6.61
CA THR A 448 -4.93 -7.39 -7.40
C THR A 448 -5.24 -8.86 -7.07
N ILE A 449 -4.20 -9.70 -6.93
CA ILE A 449 -4.38 -11.12 -6.54
C ILE A 449 -5.04 -11.21 -5.18
N GLY A 450 -4.59 -10.45 -4.19
CA GLY A 450 -5.17 -10.47 -2.84
C GLY A 450 -6.61 -9.98 -2.80
N ASN A 451 -6.91 -8.91 -3.54
CA ASN A 451 -8.26 -8.43 -3.72
C ASN A 451 -9.17 -9.55 -4.26
N ILE A 452 -8.77 -10.22 -5.34
CA ILE A 452 -9.52 -11.32 -5.95
C ILE A 452 -9.62 -12.54 -5.01
N MET A 453 -8.54 -12.89 -4.29
CA MET A 453 -8.58 -14.02 -3.35
C MET A 453 -9.59 -13.80 -2.22
N VAL A 454 -9.67 -12.56 -1.67
CA VAL A 454 -10.68 -12.22 -0.66
C VAL A 454 -12.09 -12.31 -1.24
N GLN A 455 -12.32 -11.83 -2.46
CA GLN A 455 -13.60 -11.98 -3.15
C GLN A 455 -13.95 -13.44 -3.41
N ALA A 456 -12.97 -14.25 -3.83
CA ALA A 456 -13.16 -15.68 -4.09
C ALA A 456 -13.51 -16.48 -2.81
N ILE A 457 -12.93 -16.11 -1.66
CA ILE A 457 -13.32 -16.67 -0.36
C ILE A 457 -14.75 -16.23 -0.01
N ALA A 458 -15.09 -14.96 -0.19
CA ALA A 458 -16.44 -14.47 0.04
C ALA A 458 -17.49 -15.09 -0.87
N ASP A 459 -17.11 -15.62 -2.03
CA ASP A 459 -17.97 -16.30 -3.01
C ASP A 459 -17.91 -17.84 -2.90
N ASP A 460 -17.31 -18.37 -1.83
CA ASP A 460 -17.15 -19.82 -1.61
C ASP A 460 -16.42 -20.56 -2.76
N ALA A 461 -15.57 -19.83 -3.52
CA ALA A 461 -14.69 -20.43 -4.52
C ALA A 461 -13.42 -20.99 -3.89
N LEU A 462 -12.99 -20.39 -2.80
CA LEU A 462 -11.89 -20.83 -1.95
C LEU A 462 -12.39 -20.96 -0.50
N GLU A 463 -11.94 -21.99 0.17
CA GLU A 463 -12.48 -22.34 1.49
C GLU A 463 -12.03 -21.34 2.59
N HIS A 464 -10.76 -20.92 2.54
CA HIS A 464 -10.17 -20.01 3.54
C HIS A 464 -8.83 -19.43 3.07
N HIS A 465 -8.30 -18.48 3.83
CA HIS A 465 -7.09 -17.74 3.47
C HIS A 465 -5.85 -18.63 3.23
N SER A 466 -5.67 -19.70 4.00
CA SER A 466 -4.52 -20.60 3.76
C SER A 466 -4.66 -21.40 2.47
N ALA A 467 -5.89 -21.74 2.06
CA ALA A 467 -6.16 -22.35 0.75
C ALA A 467 -5.84 -21.36 -0.38
N ALA A 468 -6.24 -20.09 -0.23
CA ALA A 468 -5.90 -19.04 -1.19
C ALA A 468 -4.38 -18.86 -1.33
N ARG A 469 -3.63 -18.81 -0.23
CA ARG A 469 -2.17 -18.75 -0.26
C ARG A 469 -1.52 -19.95 -0.94
N THR A 470 -2.02 -21.15 -0.70
CA THR A 470 -1.56 -22.37 -1.36
C THR A 470 -1.83 -22.30 -2.86
N PHE A 471 -3.02 -21.84 -3.25
CA PHE A 471 -3.37 -21.63 -4.65
C PHE A 471 -2.39 -20.62 -5.32
N VAL A 472 -2.17 -19.46 -4.71
CA VAL A 472 -1.23 -18.45 -5.23
C VAL A 472 0.19 -19.01 -5.30
N ALA A 473 0.62 -19.82 -4.33
CA ALA A 473 1.95 -20.46 -4.35
C ALA A 473 2.14 -21.39 -5.56
N ASN A 474 1.08 -22.09 -5.95
CA ASN A 474 1.12 -23.05 -7.05
C ASN A 474 0.98 -22.37 -8.43
N THR A 475 0.33 -21.22 -8.50
CA THR A 475 0.00 -20.53 -9.76
C THR A 475 0.89 -19.34 -10.09
N SER A 476 1.64 -18.81 -9.10
CA SER A 476 2.47 -17.61 -9.29
C SER A 476 3.92 -17.95 -9.61
N THR A 477 4.50 -17.16 -10.52
CA THR A 477 5.94 -17.23 -10.80
C THR A 477 6.71 -16.34 -9.83
N VAL A 478 7.71 -16.92 -9.17
CA VAL A 478 8.57 -16.24 -8.19
C VAL A 478 10.04 -16.42 -8.59
N ARG A 479 10.79 -15.31 -8.62
CA ARG A 479 12.25 -15.34 -8.82
C ARG A 479 12.97 -15.37 -7.48
N VAL A 480 14.06 -16.13 -7.39
CA VAL A 480 14.81 -16.27 -6.13
C VAL A 480 16.19 -15.63 -6.27
N PHE A 481 16.55 -14.82 -5.27
CA PHE A 481 17.87 -14.19 -5.16
C PHE A 481 18.54 -14.68 -3.88
N GLN A 482 19.78 -15.18 -4.02
CA GLN A 482 20.59 -15.59 -2.89
C GLN A 482 21.61 -14.49 -2.52
N PRO A 483 22.00 -14.38 -1.26
CA PRO A 483 23.02 -13.43 -0.83
C PRO A 483 24.33 -13.58 -1.58
N ARG A 484 25.00 -12.45 -1.88
CA ARG A 484 26.30 -12.36 -2.53
C ARG A 484 27.14 -11.28 -1.84
N ASP A 485 28.47 -11.33 -2.03
CA ASP A 485 29.40 -10.29 -1.55
C ASP A 485 29.25 -9.97 -0.04
N ALA A 486 29.16 -11.00 0.80
CA ALA A 486 28.87 -10.88 2.23
C ALA A 486 29.77 -9.88 2.96
N ASP A 487 31.09 -9.90 2.70
CA ASP A 487 32.05 -9.00 3.33
C ASP A 487 31.82 -7.52 2.97
N ARG A 488 31.48 -7.24 1.69
CA ARG A 488 31.14 -5.90 1.26
C ARG A 488 29.90 -5.37 2.01
N TRP A 489 28.84 -6.18 2.04
CA TRP A 489 27.60 -5.78 2.67
C TRP A 489 27.70 -5.71 4.20
N ALA A 490 28.51 -6.56 4.81
CA ALA A 490 28.81 -6.47 6.24
C ALA A 490 29.53 -5.13 6.60
N ARG A 491 30.46 -4.68 5.75
CA ARG A 491 31.09 -3.34 5.91
C ARG A 491 30.07 -2.24 5.70
N ALA A 492 29.27 -2.29 4.62
CA ALA A 492 28.25 -1.28 4.34
C ALA A 492 27.24 -1.16 5.52
N ARG A 493 26.78 -2.26 6.09
CA ARG A 493 25.88 -2.25 7.25
C ARG A 493 26.51 -1.63 8.52
N LYS A 494 27.81 -1.77 8.72
CA LYS A 494 28.52 -1.12 9.84
C LYS A 494 28.58 0.40 9.66
N LEU A 495 28.74 0.89 8.43
CA LEU A 495 28.79 2.30 8.10
C LEU A 495 27.40 2.94 8.09
N PHE A 496 26.40 2.15 7.68
CA PHE A 496 24.99 2.55 7.58
C PHE A 496 24.28 2.33 8.92
N ARG A 497 24.59 3.13 9.94
CA ARG A 497 23.82 3.10 11.18
C ARG A 497 22.94 4.34 11.27
N ILE A 498 21.62 4.13 11.12
CA ILE A 498 20.63 5.15 11.43
C ILE A 498 20.25 4.98 12.89
N THR A 499 20.51 5.99 13.70
CA THR A 499 20.03 6.03 15.08
C THR A 499 18.51 6.22 15.02
N PRO A 500 17.72 5.45 15.79
CA PRO A 500 16.28 5.73 15.92
C PRO A 500 16.09 7.16 16.42
N THR A 501 15.30 7.94 15.68
CA THR A 501 14.90 9.31 16.04
C THR A 501 13.60 9.27 16.83
#